data_43a1770a985531ff277fa5605671a249
#
_entry.id   43a1770a985531ff277fa5605671a249
#
_cell.length_a   1.000
_cell.length_b   1.000
_cell.length_c   1.000
_cell.angle_alpha   90.00
_cell.angle_beta   90.00
_cell.angle_gamma   90.00
#
_symmetry.space_group_name_H-M   'P 1'
#
loop_
_entity.id
_entity.type
_entity.pdbx_description
1 polymer ?
#
loop_
_entity_poly.entity_id
_entity_poly.type
_entity_poly.pdbx_seq_one_letter_code
_entity_poly.pdbx_strand_id
1 'polypeptide(L)'
;MHSTIKVNAEREGPLTLLKESSHNAPYKVIHYGSRHLHEHLELIMMSASPGIMDGDEIDIEVNVHENAQLKLFTQSFNRLHPMEKGAVQRTNVLVKKGGIYKFIPHPITPFANSIFRTVNEIQLDETANLIWGDIIASGRVHSGESFQFSRLHSITKVYSGKKLVLYDNQLLEPGRQPFDSILFYERYTHQATLMYVSPYAAELKAELDEILTTQYEEFTFGFTQCAPNAVMIRAMGNEGVMLYDWLSAMGQLCWEFTVHKQEEEQAKLDAEQTTEPKAEEKTAPVAEKQTKQKTAKRAKKEATAKSTAKKAKAIPVQPVGEELEEELAEAVAEK
;
A
#
# COMPACT_ATOMS: atom_id res chain seq x y z
N MET A 1 11.21 -6.41 -23.16
CA MET A 1 11.82 -5.18 -22.60
C MET A 1 12.19 -5.44 -21.14
N HIS A 2 13.28 -4.80 -20.59
CA HIS A 2 13.57 -4.92 -19.15
C HIS A 2 13.28 -3.61 -18.45
N SER A 3 12.38 -3.64 -17.48
CA SER A 3 11.94 -2.47 -16.72
C SER A 3 12.24 -2.64 -15.24
N THR A 4 12.73 -1.59 -14.61
CA THR A 4 13.04 -1.57 -13.17
C THR A 4 12.31 -0.44 -12.49
N ILE A 5 11.79 -0.70 -11.29
CA ILE A 5 11.09 0.27 -10.46
C ILE A 5 11.64 0.11 -9.04
N LYS A 6 12.12 1.20 -8.45
CA LYS A 6 12.60 1.20 -7.06
C LYS A 6 11.96 2.33 -6.28
N VAL A 7 11.51 2.03 -5.06
CA VAL A 7 10.89 2.98 -4.13
C VAL A 7 11.48 2.77 -2.75
N ASN A 8 12.01 3.84 -2.15
CA ASN A 8 12.46 3.87 -0.76
C ASN A 8 11.69 4.94 0.01
N ALA A 9 10.90 4.52 1.02
CA ALA A 9 10.12 5.39 1.89
C ALA A 9 10.75 5.41 3.30
N GLU A 10 11.00 6.60 3.84
CA GLU A 10 11.60 6.80 5.16
C GLU A 10 10.76 7.75 6.02
N ARG A 11 10.74 7.51 7.32
CA ARG A 11 10.09 8.38 8.30
C ARG A 11 11.02 9.53 8.69
N GLU A 12 10.56 10.78 8.57
CA GLU A 12 11.25 11.97 9.08
C GLU A 12 10.29 12.79 9.96
N GLY A 13 10.51 12.75 11.26
CA GLY A 13 9.57 13.32 12.22
C GLY A 13 8.20 12.65 12.12
N PRO A 14 7.11 13.42 11.96
CA PRO A 14 5.77 12.85 11.80
C PRO A 14 5.48 12.33 10.39
N LEU A 15 6.28 12.67 9.38
CA LEU A 15 5.96 12.41 7.97
C LEU A 15 6.77 11.26 7.40
N THR A 16 6.17 10.51 6.48
CA THR A 16 6.90 9.58 5.61
C THR A 16 7.23 10.25 4.28
N LEU A 17 8.50 10.23 3.90
CA LEU A 17 9.02 10.87 2.69
C LEU A 17 9.55 9.85 1.70
N LEU A 18 9.43 10.18 0.41
CA LEU A 18 10.07 9.44 -0.68
C LEU A 18 11.54 9.84 -0.75
N LYS A 19 12.44 8.97 -0.27
CA LYS A 19 13.89 9.22 -0.27
C LYS A 19 14.53 8.94 -1.61
N GLU A 20 14.11 7.86 -2.24
CA GLU A 20 14.60 7.47 -3.55
C GLU A 20 13.46 6.89 -4.37
N SER A 21 13.36 7.32 -5.62
CA SER A 21 12.53 6.68 -6.62
C SER A 21 13.31 6.62 -7.92
N SER A 22 13.56 5.42 -8.40
CA SER A 22 14.12 5.21 -9.73
C SER A 22 13.20 4.30 -10.54
N HIS A 23 13.05 4.64 -11.81
CA HIS A 23 12.24 3.86 -12.73
C HIS A 23 12.72 4.13 -14.17
N ASN A 24 12.52 3.16 -15.04
CA ASN A 24 12.75 3.32 -16.46
C ASN A 24 11.45 3.12 -17.26
N ALA A 25 11.46 3.58 -18.51
CA ALA A 25 10.31 3.40 -19.39
C ALA A 25 9.90 1.92 -19.47
N PRO A 26 8.61 1.63 -19.56
CA PRO A 26 7.48 2.58 -19.68
C PRO A 26 6.91 3.06 -18.34
N TYR A 27 7.51 2.67 -17.21
CA TYR A 27 6.96 2.93 -15.88
C TYR A 27 7.33 4.32 -15.35
N LYS A 28 6.46 4.84 -14.48
CA LYS A 28 6.65 6.07 -13.74
C LYS A 28 6.00 5.94 -12.37
N VAL A 29 6.68 6.43 -11.33
CA VAL A 29 6.13 6.52 -9.97
C VAL A 29 6.03 7.98 -9.60
N ILE A 30 4.86 8.41 -9.17
CA ILE A 30 4.60 9.79 -8.78
C ILE A 30 3.84 9.86 -7.45
N HIS A 31 3.94 10.99 -6.76
CA HIS A 31 3.10 11.26 -5.61
C HIS A 31 1.63 11.37 -6.01
N TYR A 32 0.77 10.80 -5.20
CA TYR A 32 -0.67 10.94 -5.30
C TYR A 32 -1.17 11.83 -4.15
N GLY A 33 -2.08 12.75 -4.46
CA GLY A 33 -2.61 13.67 -3.46
C GLY A 33 -1.62 14.76 -3.01
N SER A 34 -1.88 15.36 -1.85
CA SER A 34 -1.12 16.47 -1.31
C SER A 34 -0.02 15.98 -0.35
N ARG A 35 1.21 16.35 -0.62
CA ARG A 35 2.43 15.86 0.06
C ARG A 35 2.52 16.12 1.57
N HIS A 36 1.66 16.96 2.13
CA HIS A 36 1.79 17.42 3.52
C HIS A 36 0.51 17.31 4.34
N LEU A 37 -0.54 16.66 3.79
CA LEU A 37 -1.81 16.49 4.48
C LEU A 37 -1.85 15.23 5.35
N HIS A 38 -1.02 14.25 5.06
CA HIS A 38 -1.03 12.96 5.75
C HIS A 38 0.37 12.58 6.23
N GLU A 39 0.44 11.83 7.32
CA GLU A 39 1.70 11.28 7.83
C GLU A 39 2.29 10.20 6.92
N HIS A 40 1.43 9.48 6.19
CA HIS A 40 1.83 8.45 5.24
C HIS A 40 2.19 9.03 3.86
N LEU A 41 3.04 8.31 3.15
CA LEU A 41 3.36 8.56 1.75
C LEU A 41 2.38 7.80 0.85
N GLU A 42 1.82 8.48 -0.14
CA GLU A 42 0.93 7.87 -1.12
C GLU A 42 1.49 8.04 -2.54
N LEU A 43 1.68 6.91 -3.23
CA LEU A 43 2.30 6.86 -4.55
C LEU A 43 1.43 6.09 -5.54
N ILE A 44 1.42 6.56 -6.78
CA ILE A 44 0.82 5.86 -7.91
C ILE A 44 1.89 5.39 -8.88
N MET A 45 1.83 4.12 -9.26
CA MET A 45 2.65 3.53 -10.31
C MET A 45 1.87 3.54 -11.63
N MET A 46 2.43 4.20 -12.61
CA MET A 46 1.84 4.40 -13.93
C MET A 46 2.67 3.68 -15.00
N SER A 47 2.03 3.25 -16.07
CA SER A 47 2.71 2.74 -17.26
C SER A 47 2.23 3.48 -18.50
N ALA A 48 3.18 3.91 -19.35
CA ALA A 48 2.90 4.47 -20.66
C ALA A 48 2.76 3.39 -21.75
N SER A 49 2.91 2.10 -21.39
CA SER A 49 2.67 0.97 -22.29
C SER A 49 1.17 0.66 -22.36
N PRO A 50 0.66 0.14 -23.49
CA PRO A 50 -0.71 -0.37 -23.58
C PRO A 50 -0.97 -1.60 -22.69
N GLY A 51 0.08 -2.21 -22.16
CA GLY A 51 0.07 -3.38 -21.28
C GLY A 51 1.44 -4.08 -21.28
N ILE A 52 1.48 -5.28 -20.71
CA ILE A 52 2.67 -6.14 -20.70
C ILE A 52 2.71 -6.92 -22.02
N MET A 53 3.88 -6.90 -22.66
CA MET A 53 4.12 -7.50 -23.98
C MET A 53 5.00 -8.74 -23.88
N ASP A 54 5.06 -9.51 -24.98
CA ASP A 54 5.89 -10.71 -25.05
C ASP A 54 7.38 -10.42 -24.79
N GLY A 55 7.99 -11.19 -23.90
CA GLY A 55 9.39 -11.04 -23.50
C GLY A 55 9.66 -9.87 -22.54
N ASP A 56 8.63 -9.24 -21.95
CA ASP A 56 8.83 -8.22 -20.93
C ASP A 56 9.32 -8.84 -19.62
N GLU A 57 10.31 -8.20 -19.02
CA GLU A 57 10.80 -8.47 -17.66
C GLU A 57 10.64 -7.19 -16.83
N ILE A 58 10.00 -7.32 -15.67
CA ILE A 58 9.70 -6.19 -14.79
C ILE A 58 10.21 -6.53 -13.40
N ASP A 59 11.15 -5.74 -12.88
CA ASP A 59 11.68 -5.87 -11.53
C ASP A 59 11.24 -4.68 -10.68
N ILE A 60 10.56 -4.96 -9.57
CA ILE A 60 10.02 -3.96 -8.63
C ILE A 60 10.68 -4.18 -7.27
N GLU A 61 11.27 -3.14 -6.71
CA GLU A 61 11.86 -3.11 -5.38
C GLU A 61 11.20 -2.02 -4.54
N VAL A 62 10.66 -2.39 -3.37
CA VAL A 62 10.03 -1.46 -2.44
C VAL A 62 10.64 -1.64 -1.06
N ASN A 63 11.21 -0.59 -0.52
CA ASN A 63 11.77 -0.55 0.83
C ASN A 63 10.99 0.47 1.68
N VAL A 64 10.34 -0.03 2.72
CA VAL A 64 9.66 0.78 3.74
C VAL A 64 10.48 0.70 5.00
N HIS A 65 11.12 1.81 5.36
CA HIS A 65 12.00 1.90 6.52
C HIS A 65 11.23 1.94 7.84
N GLU A 66 11.94 1.99 8.96
CA GLU A 66 11.37 1.93 10.30
C GLU A 66 10.29 3.01 10.50
N ASN A 67 9.12 2.58 10.98
CA ASN A 67 7.95 3.41 11.25
C ASN A 67 7.44 4.22 10.04
N ALA A 68 7.96 3.97 8.83
CA ALA A 68 7.47 4.60 7.62
C ALA A 68 6.14 3.96 7.17
N GLN A 69 5.29 4.75 6.56
CA GLN A 69 3.94 4.35 6.15
C GLN A 69 3.76 4.64 4.65
N LEU A 70 3.65 3.60 3.83
CA LEU A 70 3.56 3.71 2.38
C LEU A 70 2.29 3.06 1.84
N LYS A 71 1.51 3.83 1.08
CA LYS A 71 0.48 3.32 0.18
C LYS A 71 0.98 3.40 -1.26
N LEU A 72 0.96 2.28 -1.98
CA LEU A 72 1.28 2.20 -3.39
C LEU A 72 0.12 1.53 -4.13
N PHE A 73 -0.26 2.05 -5.27
CA PHE A 73 -1.28 1.49 -6.12
C PHE A 73 -0.97 1.76 -7.60
N THR A 74 -1.70 1.12 -8.52
CA THR A 74 -1.50 1.29 -9.96
C THR A 74 -2.52 2.27 -10.54
N GLN A 75 -2.23 2.84 -11.71
CA GLN A 75 -3.13 3.79 -12.38
C GLN A 75 -4.35 3.12 -13.01
N SER A 76 -4.20 1.92 -13.52
CA SER A 76 -5.21 1.26 -14.33
C SER A 76 -5.00 -0.25 -14.39
N PHE A 77 -5.94 -0.96 -15.01
CA PHE A 77 -5.90 -2.39 -15.25
C PHE A 77 -4.62 -2.79 -15.99
N ASN A 78 -3.98 -3.85 -15.50
CA ASN A 78 -2.76 -4.40 -16.09
C ASN A 78 -3.13 -5.43 -17.17
N ARG A 79 -3.03 -5.02 -18.44
CA ARG A 79 -3.38 -5.84 -19.60
C ARG A 79 -2.19 -6.70 -19.98
N LEU A 80 -2.42 -8.00 -20.13
CA LEU A 80 -1.41 -8.94 -20.63
C LEU A 80 -1.73 -9.24 -22.09
N HIS A 81 -0.90 -8.78 -23.00
CA HIS A 81 -1.10 -9.01 -24.44
C HIS A 81 -0.77 -10.46 -24.83
N PRO A 82 -1.20 -10.94 -26.03
CA PRO A 82 -0.79 -12.26 -26.53
C PRO A 82 0.73 -12.43 -26.55
N MET A 83 1.24 -13.61 -26.17
CA MET A 83 2.66 -13.87 -26.00
C MET A 83 3.03 -15.24 -26.54
N GLU A 84 4.25 -15.37 -27.07
CA GLU A 84 4.89 -16.65 -27.46
C GLU A 84 5.87 -17.14 -26.38
N LYS A 85 6.71 -16.23 -25.87
CA LYS A 85 7.74 -16.52 -24.86
C LYS A 85 7.25 -16.30 -23.44
N GLY A 86 6.29 -15.39 -23.28
CA GLY A 86 5.77 -14.96 -22.00
C GLY A 86 6.51 -13.76 -21.42
N ALA A 87 5.93 -13.21 -20.35
CA ALA A 87 6.50 -12.10 -19.58
C ALA A 87 6.62 -12.46 -18.11
N VAL A 88 7.56 -11.82 -17.40
CA VAL A 88 7.84 -12.07 -15.99
C VAL A 88 7.89 -10.77 -15.22
N GLN A 89 7.22 -10.75 -14.07
CA GLN A 89 7.36 -9.70 -13.06
C GLN A 89 7.94 -10.28 -11.77
N ARG A 90 8.91 -9.60 -11.19
CA ARG A 90 9.48 -9.92 -9.87
C ARG A 90 9.31 -8.72 -8.97
N THR A 91 8.74 -8.94 -7.79
CA THR A 91 8.54 -7.86 -6.81
C THR A 91 9.22 -8.26 -5.50
N ASN A 92 10.16 -7.46 -5.05
CA ASN A 92 10.84 -7.62 -3.77
C ASN A 92 10.43 -6.47 -2.85
N VAL A 93 9.89 -6.81 -1.69
CA VAL A 93 9.43 -5.84 -0.69
C VAL A 93 10.14 -6.09 0.63
N LEU A 94 10.64 -5.02 1.23
CA LEU A 94 11.19 -5.03 2.56
C LEU A 94 10.46 -4.01 3.42
N VAL A 95 9.85 -4.46 4.52
CA VAL A 95 9.20 -3.57 5.49
C VAL A 95 9.88 -3.72 6.84
N LYS A 96 10.47 -2.64 7.32
CA LYS A 96 11.20 -2.58 8.58
C LYS A 96 10.26 -2.42 9.77
N LYS A 97 10.83 -2.51 10.98
CA LYS A 97 10.16 -2.43 12.27
C LYS A 97 9.13 -1.28 12.30
N GLY A 98 7.89 -1.58 12.72
CA GLY A 98 6.81 -0.61 12.84
C GLY A 98 6.30 -0.02 11.52
N GLY A 99 6.93 -0.35 10.38
CA GLY A 99 6.51 0.13 9.07
C GLY A 99 5.16 -0.46 8.63
N ILE A 100 4.43 0.30 7.81
CA ILE A 100 3.16 -0.14 7.20
C ILE A 100 3.28 -0.03 5.68
N TYR A 101 3.02 -1.13 4.98
CA TYR A 101 2.96 -1.13 3.52
C TYR A 101 1.60 -1.62 3.04
N LYS A 102 0.92 -0.78 2.23
CA LYS A 102 -0.32 -1.13 1.54
C LYS A 102 -0.07 -1.11 0.04
N PHE A 103 -0.36 -2.22 -0.63
CA PHE A 103 -0.35 -2.34 -2.09
C PHE A 103 -1.61 -3.05 -2.56
N ILE A 104 -2.47 -2.33 -3.26
CA ILE A 104 -3.67 -2.88 -3.91
C ILE A 104 -3.66 -2.37 -5.35
N PRO A 105 -3.21 -3.21 -6.31
CA PRO A 105 -3.20 -2.86 -7.72
C PRO A 105 -4.58 -3.04 -8.35
N HIS A 106 -4.79 -2.38 -9.49
CA HIS A 106 -5.92 -2.68 -10.36
C HIS A 106 -5.82 -4.11 -10.91
N PRO A 107 -6.95 -4.67 -11.38
CA PRO A 107 -7.01 -6.03 -11.91
C PRO A 107 -6.01 -6.32 -13.03
N ILE A 108 -5.44 -7.53 -12.98
CA ILE A 108 -4.70 -8.12 -14.10
C ILE A 108 -5.72 -8.71 -15.06
N THR A 109 -5.65 -8.30 -16.34
CA THR A 109 -6.54 -8.76 -17.43
C THR A 109 -5.73 -9.52 -18.46
N PRO A 110 -5.67 -10.85 -18.40
CA PRO A 110 -4.95 -11.67 -19.36
C PRO A 110 -5.77 -11.81 -20.66
N PHE A 111 -5.21 -11.35 -21.78
CA PHE A 111 -5.82 -11.53 -23.10
C PHE A 111 -5.60 -12.96 -23.60
N ALA A 112 -6.34 -13.37 -24.63
CA ALA A 112 -6.16 -14.68 -25.26
C ALA A 112 -4.68 -14.92 -25.61
N ASN A 113 -4.20 -16.14 -25.35
CA ASN A 113 -2.82 -16.58 -25.59
C ASN A 113 -1.75 -15.81 -24.79
N SER A 114 -2.09 -15.06 -23.75
CA SER A 114 -1.08 -14.46 -22.86
C SER A 114 -0.43 -15.51 -21.97
N ILE A 115 0.86 -15.29 -21.66
CA ILE A 115 1.68 -16.14 -20.78
C ILE A 115 2.38 -15.22 -19.79
N PHE A 116 1.99 -15.27 -18.52
CA PHE A 116 2.54 -14.37 -17.51
C PHE A 116 2.91 -15.10 -16.23
N ARG A 117 4.05 -14.72 -15.68
CA ARG A 117 4.51 -15.18 -14.37
C ARG A 117 4.84 -13.98 -13.49
N THR A 118 4.23 -13.92 -12.28
CA THR A 118 4.63 -12.96 -11.25
C THR A 118 5.13 -13.68 -10.01
N VAL A 119 6.20 -13.15 -9.42
CA VAL A 119 6.80 -13.65 -8.18
C VAL A 119 6.98 -12.48 -7.24
N ASN A 120 6.31 -12.53 -6.09
CA ASN A 120 6.37 -11.52 -5.06
C ASN A 120 7.04 -12.11 -3.82
N GLU A 121 8.17 -11.57 -3.40
CA GLU A 121 8.88 -11.94 -2.19
C GLU A 121 8.85 -10.76 -1.22
N ILE A 122 8.18 -10.94 -0.08
CA ILE A 122 7.91 -9.88 0.89
C ILE A 122 8.55 -10.27 2.22
N GLN A 123 9.47 -9.44 2.67
CA GLN A 123 10.18 -9.59 3.94
C GLN A 123 9.68 -8.54 4.92
N LEU A 124 9.13 -8.99 6.03
CA LEU A 124 8.62 -8.15 7.09
C LEU A 124 9.48 -8.32 8.34
N ASP A 125 9.79 -7.23 9.02
CA ASP A 125 10.19 -7.27 10.42
C ASP A 125 9.04 -7.80 11.29
N GLU A 126 9.30 -8.31 12.48
CA GLU A 126 8.28 -8.95 13.34
C GLU A 126 7.13 -8.01 13.72
N THR A 127 7.38 -6.71 13.80
CA THR A 127 6.38 -5.67 14.10
C THR A 127 5.94 -4.87 12.89
N ALA A 128 6.36 -5.26 11.69
CA ALA A 128 5.92 -4.63 10.46
C ALA A 128 4.52 -5.09 10.04
N ASN A 129 3.86 -4.26 9.23
CA ASN A 129 2.49 -4.48 8.81
C ASN A 129 2.38 -4.47 7.28
N LEU A 130 1.67 -5.43 6.74
CA LEU A 130 1.44 -5.60 5.32
C LEU A 130 -0.04 -5.69 4.99
N ILE A 131 -0.46 -4.92 4.00
CA ILE A 131 -1.77 -5.01 3.35
C ILE A 131 -1.50 -5.20 1.86
N TRP A 132 -1.65 -6.43 1.38
CA TRP A 132 -1.31 -6.81 0.02
C TRP A 132 -2.51 -7.37 -0.70
N GLY A 133 -2.88 -6.77 -1.83
CA GLY A 133 -3.99 -7.22 -2.67
C GLY A 133 -3.53 -7.67 -4.06
N ASP A 134 -4.31 -8.56 -4.67
CA ASP A 134 -4.29 -8.81 -6.10
C ASP A 134 -5.71 -9.09 -6.62
N ILE A 135 -5.94 -8.82 -7.91
CA ILE A 135 -7.19 -9.14 -8.58
C ILE A 135 -6.85 -9.71 -9.96
N ILE A 136 -7.37 -10.89 -10.24
CA ILE A 136 -7.17 -11.59 -11.51
C ILE A 136 -8.51 -11.71 -12.23
N ALA A 137 -8.59 -11.15 -13.45
CA ALA A 137 -9.69 -11.32 -14.35
C ALA A 137 -9.51 -12.57 -15.23
N SER A 138 -10.60 -13.17 -15.70
CA SER A 138 -10.55 -14.29 -16.64
C SER A 138 -10.14 -13.88 -18.07
N GLY A 139 -10.13 -12.58 -18.38
CA GLY A 139 -9.86 -12.04 -19.71
C GLY A 139 -10.61 -10.74 -19.96
N ARG A 140 -10.78 -10.40 -21.24
CA ARG A 140 -11.60 -9.27 -21.70
C ARG A 140 -13.10 -9.66 -21.71
N VAL A 141 -13.68 -9.85 -20.53
CA VAL A 141 -15.03 -10.38 -20.35
C VAL A 141 -16.08 -9.63 -21.20
N HIS A 142 -16.03 -8.28 -21.20
CA HIS A 142 -16.94 -7.44 -22.00
C HIS A 142 -16.74 -7.59 -23.52
N SER A 143 -15.63 -8.20 -23.97
CA SER A 143 -15.39 -8.55 -25.36
C SER A 143 -15.70 -10.02 -25.66
N GLY A 144 -16.34 -10.74 -24.74
CA GLY A 144 -16.64 -12.16 -24.87
C GLY A 144 -15.44 -13.10 -24.70
N GLU A 145 -14.34 -12.60 -24.13
CA GLU A 145 -13.11 -13.36 -23.91
C GLU A 145 -12.95 -13.72 -22.44
N SER A 146 -13.06 -15.00 -22.11
CA SER A 146 -12.94 -15.51 -20.75
C SER A 146 -12.15 -16.81 -20.76
N PHE A 147 -11.12 -16.93 -19.90
CA PHE A 147 -10.25 -18.10 -19.77
C PHE A 147 -9.63 -18.56 -21.10
N GLN A 148 -9.20 -17.61 -21.96
CA GLN A 148 -8.55 -17.88 -23.24
C GLN A 148 -7.03 -17.62 -23.20
N PHE A 149 -6.49 -17.19 -22.07
CA PHE A 149 -5.05 -17.06 -21.89
C PHE A 149 -4.38 -18.45 -21.78
N SER A 150 -3.13 -18.53 -22.16
CA SER A 150 -2.39 -19.79 -22.11
C SER A 150 -1.98 -20.17 -20.69
N ARG A 151 -1.43 -19.20 -19.93
CA ARG A 151 -0.93 -19.44 -18.59
C ARG A 151 -0.81 -18.16 -17.79
N LEU A 152 -1.28 -18.19 -16.54
CA LEU A 152 -1.00 -17.19 -15.53
C LEU A 152 -0.48 -17.89 -14.27
N HIS A 153 0.70 -17.51 -13.79
CA HIS A 153 1.31 -18.09 -12.60
C HIS A 153 1.68 -16.97 -11.62
N SER A 154 0.90 -16.81 -10.57
CA SER A 154 1.13 -15.84 -9.49
C SER A 154 1.66 -16.56 -8.26
N ILE A 155 2.80 -16.12 -7.75
CA ILE A 155 3.44 -16.64 -6.54
C ILE A 155 3.67 -15.47 -5.60
N THR A 156 3.13 -15.57 -4.38
CA THR A 156 3.38 -14.58 -3.32
C THR A 156 3.88 -15.29 -2.06
N LYS A 157 5.05 -14.89 -1.59
CA LYS A 157 5.66 -15.38 -0.36
C LYS A 157 5.83 -14.23 0.61
N VAL A 158 5.31 -14.39 1.82
CA VAL A 158 5.46 -13.40 2.89
C VAL A 158 6.19 -14.02 4.06
N TYR A 159 7.29 -13.41 4.45
CA TYR A 159 8.09 -13.78 5.60
C TYR A 159 7.94 -12.74 6.71
N SER A 160 7.81 -13.19 7.97
CA SER A 160 7.92 -12.35 9.15
C SER A 160 9.16 -12.79 9.92
N GLY A 161 10.15 -11.91 10.04
CA GLY A 161 11.50 -12.28 10.42
C GLY A 161 12.06 -13.33 9.46
N LYS A 162 12.41 -14.51 10.00
CA LYS A 162 12.92 -15.64 9.20
C LYS A 162 11.85 -16.68 8.84
N LYS A 163 10.62 -16.50 9.30
CA LYS A 163 9.54 -17.48 9.15
C LYS A 163 8.68 -17.16 7.95
N LEU A 164 8.47 -18.12 7.05
CA LEU A 164 7.45 -18.04 6.00
C LEU A 164 6.08 -18.14 6.67
N VAL A 165 5.28 -17.07 6.60
CA VAL A 165 3.95 -16.99 7.22
C VAL A 165 2.82 -17.15 6.23
N LEU A 166 3.05 -16.75 4.96
CA LEU A 166 2.10 -16.91 3.87
C LEU A 166 2.81 -17.38 2.60
N TYR A 167 2.21 -18.36 1.94
CA TYR A 167 2.62 -18.81 0.62
C TYR A 167 1.38 -19.02 -0.25
N ASP A 168 1.11 -18.09 -1.15
CA ASP A 168 0.07 -18.22 -2.15
C ASP A 168 0.70 -18.55 -3.50
N ASN A 169 0.18 -19.59 -4.15
CA ASN A 169 0.72 -20.11 -5.41
C ASN A 169 -0.45 -20.49 -6.32
N GLN A 170 -0.78 -19.57 -7.22
CA GLN A 170 -1.90 -19.71 -8.15
C GLN A 170 -1.37 -19.98 -9.55
N LEU A 171 -1.54 -21.21 -10.03
CA LEU A 171 -1.26 -21.59 -11.41
C LEU A 171 -2.57 -21.77 -12.15
N LEU A 172 -2.84 -20.92 -13.12
CA LEU A 172 -4.04 -20.92 -13.95
C LEU A 172 -3.64 -21.27 -15.39
N GLU A 173 -4.11 -22.43 -15.86
CA GLU A 173 -3.89 -22.96 -17.21
C GLU A 173 -5.23 -23.42 -17.82
N PRO A 174 -6.00 -22.54 -18.47
CA PRO A 174 -7.36 -22.86 -18.94
C PRO A 174 -7.45 -24.07 -19.86
N GLY A 175 -6.41 -24.33 -20.65
CA GLY A 175 -6.34 -25.53 -21.49
C GLY A 175 -6.19 -26.87 -20.75
N ARG A 176 -5.95 -26.83 -19.41
CA ARG A 176 -5.67 -28.02 -18.59
C ARG A 176 -6.56 -28.15 -17.36
N GLN A 177 -7.25 -27.07 -16.99
CA GLN A 177 -8.02 -27.00 -15.74
C GLN A 177 -9.49 -26.69 -16.06
N PRO A 178 -10.45 -27.33 -15.38
CA PRO A 178 -11.89 -27.08 -15.56
C PRO A 178 -12.32 -25.86 -14.73
N PHE A 179 -12.17 -24.65 -15.26
CA PHE A 179 -12.46 -23.40 -14.54
C PHE A 179 -13.92 -23.24 -14.11
N ASP A 180 -14.85 -23.85 -14.84
CA ASP A 180 -16.29 -23.87 -14.57
C ASP A 180 -16.72 -24.88 -13.50
N SER A 181 -15.76 -25.68 -12.99
CA SER A 181 -16.07 -26.67 -11.96
C SER A 181 -16.35 -26.03 -10.60
N ILE A 182 -17.16 -26.75 -9.79
CA ILE A 182 -17.45 -26.40 -8.41
C ILE A 182 -16.17 -26.26 -7.58
N LEU A 183 -16.13 -25.26 -6.69
CA LEU A 183 -14.99 -24.90 -5.85
C LEU A 183 -13.76 -24.37 -6.61
N PHE A 184 -13.92 -24.00 -7.91
CA PHE A 184 -12.91 -23.30 -8.64
C PHE A 184 -13.41 -21.89 -9.03
N TYR A 185 -13.64 -21.57 -10.31
CA TYR A 185 -14.23 -20.27 -10.67
C TYR A 185 -15.77 -20.34 -10.82
N GLU A 186 -16.33 -21.52 -11.08
CA GLU A 186 -17.78 -21.70 -11.28
C GLU A 186 -18.33 -20.74 -12.35
N ARG A 187 -19.17 -19.81 -11.92
CA ARG A 187 -19.77 -18.77 -12.77
C ARG A 187 -19.02 -17.44 -12.74
N TYR A 188 -17.99 -17.35 -11.90
CA TYR A 188 -17.28 -16.08 -11.70
C TYR A 188 -16.15 -15.91 -12.70
N THR A 189 -15.87 -14.65 -13.02
CA THR A 189 -14.86 -14.25 -13.99
C THR A 189 -13.68 -13.50 -13.38
N HIS A 190 -13.79 -13.13 -12.10
CA HIS A 190 -12.76 -12.40 -11.37
C HIS A 190 -12.54 -13.01 -9.98
N GLN A 191 -11.31 -13.03 -9.56
CA GLN A 191 -10.90 -13.40 -8.20
C GLN A 191 -10.08 -12.25 -7.61
N ALA A 192 -10.41 -11.86 -6.38
CA ALA A 192 -9.65 -10.89 -5.59
C ALA A 192 -9.10 -11.57 -4.33
N THR A 193 -7.88 -11.21 -3.95
CA THR A 193 -7.21 -11.68 -2.73
C THR A 193 -6.67 -10.49 -1.97
N LEU A 194 -6.91 -10.43 -0.65
CA LEU A 194 -6.25 -9.51 0.27
C LEU A 194 -5.54 -10.31 1.35
N MET A 195 -4.25 -10.03 1.55
CA MET A 195 -3.42 -10.58 2.60
C MET A 195 -3.12 -9.48 3.61
N TYR A 196 -3.48 -9.69 4.84
CA TYR A 196 -3.12 -8.85 5.97
C TYR A 196 -2.15 -9.59 6.86
N VAL A 197 -0.94 -9.06 7.02
CA VAL A 197 0.08 -9.64 7.92
C VAL A 197 0.52 -8.57 8.90
N SER A 198 0.28 -8.81 10.19
CA SER A 198 0.46 -7.83 11.26
C SER A 198 0.45 -8.52 12.61
N PRO A 199 1.11 -7.98 13.64
CA PRO A 199 0.91 -8.42 15.02
C PRO A 199 -0.57 -8.40 15.47
N TYR A 200 -1.37 -7.51 14.90
CA TYR A 200 -2.78 -7.30 15.21
C TYR A 200 -3.76 -8.18 14.43
N ALA A 201 -3.28 -9.18 13.69
CA ALA A 201 -4.10 -9.97 12.78
C ALA A 201 -5.26 -10.72 13.48
N ALA A 202 -5.06 -11.22 14.69
CA ALA A 202 -6.09 -11.89 15.44
C ALA A 202 -7.21 -10.94 15.89
N GLU A 203 -6.86 -9.71 16.27
CA GLU A 203 -7.82 -8.67 16.66
C GLU A 203 -8.63 -8.18 15.44
N LEU A 204 -7.95 -7.92 14.32
CA LEU A 204 -8.63 -7.59 13.07
C LEU A 204 -9.61 -8.69 12.65
N LYS A 205 -9.20 -9.97 12.78
CA LYS A 205 -10.09 -11.11 12.44
C LYS A 205 -11.37 -11.09 13.27
N ALA A 206 -11.26 -10.77 14.56
CA ALA A 206 -12.44 -10.68 15.44
C ALA A 206 -13.38 -9.53 15.01
N GLU A 207 -12.84 -8.37 14.65
CA GLU A 207 -13.66 -7.28 14.11
C GLU A 207 -14.32 -7.64 12.75
N LEU A 208 -13.59 -8.31 11.86
CA LEU A 208 -14.16 -8.77 10.59
C LEU A 208 -15.32 -9.75 10.80
N ASP A 209 -15.26 -10.62 11.82
CA ASP A 209 -16.35 -11.52 12.17
C ASP A 209 -17.62 -10.78 12.59
N GLU A 210 -17.48 -9.59 13.18
CA GLU A 210 -18.61 -8.78 13.61
C GLU A 210 -19.23 -7.96 12.45
N ILE A 211 -18.40 -7.41 11.56
CA ILE A 211 -18.86 -6.49 10.52
C ILE A 211 -19.22 -7.21 9.20
N LEU A 212 -18.52 -8.28 8.84
CA LEU A 212 -18.75 -9.00 7.56
C LEU A 212 -19.72 -10.17 7.73
N THR A 213 -20.92 -9.87 8.22
CA THR A 213 -21.97 -10.87 8.47
C THR A 213 -22.90 -11.12 7.29
N THR A 214 -22.95 -10.17 6.32
CA THR A 214 -23.88 -10.22 5.20
C THR A 214 -23.14 -10.61 3.93
N GLN A 215 -23.70 -11.57 3.18
CA GLN A 215 -23.25 -11.90 1.82
C GLN A 215 -23.85 -10.90 0.81
N TYR A 216 -23.08 -10.59 -0.23
CA TYR A 216 -23.55 -9.75 -1.33
C TYR A 216 -24.12 -10.61 -2.45
N GLU A 217 -25.06 -10.08 -3.21
CA GLU A 217 -25.66 -10.80 -4.35
C GLU A 217 -24.72 -10.85 -5.56
N GLU A 218 -23.92 -9.78 -5.73
CA GLU A 218 -23.06 -9.58 -6.89
C GLU A 218 -21.75 -10.36 -6.83
N PHE A 219 -21.27 -10.69 -5.63
CA PHE A 219 -20.03 -11.42 -5.44
C PHE A 219 -20.03 -12.22 -4.14
N THR A 220 -19.21 -13.24 -4.08
CA THR A 220 -19.01 -14.03 -2.85
C THR A 220 -17.64 -13.74 -2.26
N PHE A 221 -17.52 -13.82 -0.93
CA PHE A 221 -16.27 -13.67 -0.24
C PHE A 221 -16.16 -14.59 0.97
N GLY A 222 -14.93 -14.81 1.40
CA GLY A 222 -14.61 -15.49 2.64
C GLY A 222 -13.29 -14.99 3.20
N PHE A 223 -13.11 -15.11 4.51
CA PHE A 223 -11.89 -14.70 5.18
C PHE A 223 -11.52 -15.65 6.30
N THR A 224 -10.23 -15.82 6.53
CA THR A 224 -9.72 -16.75 7.53
C THR A 224 -8.39 -16.25 8.11
N GLN A 225 -8.16 -16.57 9.36
CA GLN A 225 -6.84 -16.44 9.96
C GLN A 225 -5.98 -17.64 9.52
N CYS A 226 -5.03 -17.42 8.64
CA CYS A 226 -4.19 -18.46 8.04
C CYS A 226 -2.85 -18.67 8.79
N ALA A 227 -2.47 -17.71 9.65
CA ALA A 227 -1.36 -17.81 10.61
C ALA A 227 -1.66 -16.95 11.84
N PRO A 228 -0.93 -17.07 12.96
CA PRO A 228 -1.15 -16.25 14.16
C PRO A 228 -1.13 -14.74 13.87
N ASN A 229 -0.30 -14.33 12.92
CA ASN A 229 -0.13 -12.94 12.49
C ASN A 229 -0.60 -12.68 11.05
N ALA A 230 -1.47 -13.51 10.49
CA ALA A 230 -1.94 -13.34 9.12
C ALA A 230 -3.41 -13.69 8.93
N VAL A 231 -4.12 -12.81 8.23
CA VAL A 231 -5.50 -12.99 7.74
C VAL A 231 -5.49 -12.93 6.21
N MET A 232 -6.25 -13.82 5.57
CA MET A 232 -6.50 -13.80 4.14
C MET A 232 -7.98 -13.62 3.88
N ILE A 233 -8.30 -12.72 2.96
CA ILE A 233 -9.65 -12.51 2.44
C ILE A 233 -9.60 -12.86 0.95
N ARG A 234 -10.60 -13.63 0.48
CA ARG A 234 -10.80 -13.91 -0.95
C ARG A 234 -12.21 -13.57 -1.36
N ALA A 235 -12.34 -13.01 -2.54
CA ALA A 235 -13.63 -12.73 -3.14
C ALA A 235 -13.66 -13.16 -4.61
N MET A 236 -14.84 -13.52 -5.09
CA MET A 236 -15.08 -13.88 -6.48
C MET A 236 -16.34 -13.18 -6.97
N GLY A 237 -16.26 -12.58 -8.15
CA GLY A 237 -17.34 -11.81 -8.76
C GLY A 237 -17.20 -11.75 -10.29
N ASN A 238 -18.08 -10.97 -10.92
CA ASN A 238 -18.12 -10.84 -12.38
C ASN A 238 -17.69 -9.44 -12.87
N GLU A 239 -17.52 -8.48 -11.94
CA GLU A 239 -17.18 -7.10 -12.25
C GLU A 239 -15.86 -6.69 -11.59
N GLY A 240 -14.83 -6.43 -12.41
CA GLY A 240 -13.47 -6.14 -11.91
C GLY A 240 -13.38 -4.81 -11.16
N VAL A 241 -14.16 -3.79 -11.56
CA VAL A 241 -14.18 -2.47 -10.88
C VAL A 241 -14.79 -2.62 -9.50
N MET A 242 -15.94 -3.28 -9.40
CA MET A 242 -16.62 -3.53 -8.13
C MET A 242 -15.73 -4.28 -7.13
N LEU A 243 -15.06 -5.35 -7.59
CA LEU A 243 -14.12 -6.08 -6.72
C LEU A 243 -12.91 -5.23 -6.31
N TYR A 244 -12.42 -4.35 -7.20
CA TYR A 244 -11.34 -3.43 -6.88
C TYR A 244 -11.78 -2.39 -5.82
N ASP A 245 -12.95 -1.81 -5.96
CA ASP A 245 -13.50 -0.84 -5.01
C ASP A 245 -13.73 -1.49 -3.64
N TRP A 246 -14.32 -2.68 -3.63
CA TRP A 246 -14.52 -3.44 -2.40
C TRP A 246 -13.19 -3.83 -1.73
N LEU A 247 -12.23 -4.37 -2.50
CA LEU A 247 -10.92 -4.75 -1.97
C LEU A 247 -10.15 -3.53 -1.45
N SER A 248 -10.28 -2.39 -2.13
CA SER A 248 -9.68 -1.11 -1.72
C SER A 248 -10.28 -0.62 -0.41
N ALA A 249 -11.60 -0.74 -0.21
CA ALA A 249 -12.29 -0.42 1.03
C ALA A 249 -11.83 -1.36 2.17
N MET A 250 -11.74 -2.67 1.92
CA MET A 250 -11.20 -3.62 2.90
C MET A 250 -9.74 -3.30 3.27
N GLY A 251 -8.92 -2.97 2.27
CA GLY A 251 -7.54 -2.55 2.52
C GLY A 251 -7.43 -1.23 3.25
N GLN A 252 -8.40 -0.32 3.11
CA GLN A 252 -8.45 0.93 3.87
C GLN A 252 -8.86 0.66 5.32
N LEU A 253 -9.83 -0.20 5.55
CA LEU A 253 -10.21 -0.66 6.89
C LEU A 253 -9.01 -1.30 7.61
N CYS A 254 -8.29 -2.22 6.97
CA CYS A 254 -7.07 -2.80 7.53
C CYS A 254 -6.01 -1.75 7.87
N TRP A 255 -5.87 -0.74 7.02
CA TRP A 255 -4.94 0.37 7.24
C TRP A 255 -5.31 1.19 8.47
N GLU A 256 -6.55 1.66 8.55
CA GLU A 256 -7.05 2.49 9.66
C GLU A 256 -6.98 1.74 11.00
N PHE A 257 -7.38 0.47 10.99
CA PHE A 257 -7.23 -0.41 12.13
C PHE A 257 -5.77 -0.52 12.60
N THR A 258 -4.83 -0.73 11.68
CA THR A 258 -3.40 -0.85 12.01
C THR A 258 -2.85 0.44 12.60
N VAL A 259 -3.15 1.59 11.98
CA VAL A 259 -2.71 2.90 12.48
C VAL A 259 -3.25 3.16 13.89
N HIS A 260 -4.55 2.91 14.10
CA HIS A 260 -5.18 3.07 15.42
C HIS A 260 -4.51 2.18 16.49
N LYS A 261 -4.22 0.92 16.17
CA LYS A 261 -3.51 0.02 17.08
C LYS A 261 -2.10 0.49 17.44
N GLN A 262 -1.35 1.00 16.46
CA GLN A 262 -0.03 1.58 16.72
C GLN A 262 -0.11 2.81 17.62
N GLU A 263 -1.11 3.67 17.43
CA GLU A 263 -1.35 4.85 18.27
C GLU A 263 -1.71 4.45 19.70
N GLU A 264 -2.57 3.44 19.89
CA GLU A 264 -2.91 2.89 21.21
C GLU A 264 -1.68 2.35 21.94
N GLU A 265 -0.82 1.60 21.23
CA GLU A 265 0.42 1.05 21.84
C GLU A 265 1.38 2.16 22.24
N GLN A 266 1.57 3.16 21.36
CA GLN A 266 2.43 4.30 21.66
C GLN A 266 1.93 5.09 22.87
N ALA A 267 0.63 5.34 22.95
CA ALA A 267 0.03 6.05 24.09
C ALA A 267 0.22 5.29 25.41
N LYS A 268 0.16 3.96 25.40
CA LYS A 268 0.44 3.13 26.58
C LYS A 268 1.90 3.24 27.02
N LEU A 269 2.86 3.18 26.07
CA LEU A 269 4.29 3.32 26.36
C LEU A 269 4.61 4.69 26.94
N ASP A 270 4.02 5.75 26.40
CA ASP A 270 4.23 7.14 26.88
C ASP A 270 3.66 7.31 28.30
N ALA A 271 2.52 6.70 28.61
CA ALA A 271 1.90 6.70 29.95
C ALA A 271 2.77 5.95 30.98
N GLU A 272 3.34 4.81 30.62
CA GLU A 272 4.24 4.03 31.48
C GLU A 272 5.53 4.78 31.79
N GLN A 273 6.14 5.45 30.81
CA GLN A 273 7.35 6.28 30.99
C GLN A 273 7.08 7.49 31.89
N THR A 274 5.87 8.03 31.90
CA THR A 274 5.50 9.18 32.72
C THR A 274 5.26 8.80 34.18
N THR A 275 4.98 7.52 34.48
CA THR A 275 4.69 7.00 35.82
C THR A 275 5.92 6.46 36.57
N GLU A 276 7.10 6.36 35.94
CA GLU A 276 8.33 6.04 36.68
C GLU A 276 8.70 7.21 37.62
N PRO A 277 8.78 7.00 38.96
CA PRO A 277 9.13 8.07 39.88
C PRO A 277 10.60 8.46 39.63
N LYS A 278 10.84 9.75 39.37
CA LYS A 278 12.20 10.32 39.41
C LYS A 278 12.83 9.91 40.73
N ALA A 279 13.87 9.08 40.69
CA ALA A 279 14.65 8.74 41.83
C ALA A 279 15.16 10.03 42.46
N GLU A 280 14.85 10.22 43.74
CA GLU A 280 15.29 11.38 44.55
C GLU A 280 16.79 11.54 44.44
N GLU A 281 17.22 12.63 43.84
CA GLU A 281 18.60 13.10 43.89
C GLU A 281 18.91 13.49 45.33
N LYS A 282 19.59 12.60 46.05
CA LYS A 282 20.06 12.86 47.40
C LYS A 282 21.02 14.06 47.35
N THR A 283 20.56 15.17 47.85
CA THR A 283 21.35 16.36 48.16
C THR A 283 22.49 16.01 49.12
N ALA A 284 23.74 16.13 48.67
CA ALA A 284 24.91 16.17 49.52
C ALA A 284 25.25 17.65 49.84
N PRO A 285 25.78 17.96 51.04
CA PRO A 285 25.74 19.30 51.59
C PRO A 285 26.81 20.26 51.01
N VAL A 286 26.39 21.50 50.98
CA VAL A 286 27.11 22.72 50.60
C VAL A 286 28.41 22.87 51.41
N ALA A 287 29.53 23.11 50.72
CA ALA A 287 30.72 23.73 51.27
C ALA A 287 30.95 25.09 50.56
N GLU A 288 30.72 26.15 51.30
CA GLU A 288 31.10 27.51 50.93
C GLU A 288 32.58 27.64 50.59
N LYS A 289 32.91 28.32 49.51
CA LYS A 289 34.08 29.19 49.42
C LYS A 289 33.84 30.37 48.48
N GLN A 290 34.05 31.52 49.07
CA GLN A 290 33.87 32.87 48.57
C GLN A 290 34.87 33.29 47.49
N THR A 291 34.41 34.26 46.70
CA THR A 291 35.08 35.47 46.18
C THR A 291 35.99 35.35 44.94
N LYS A 292 35.61 35.95 43.84
CA LYS A 292 36.02 37.28 43.41
C LYS A 292 35.41 37.70 42.05
N GLN A 293 34.85 38.90 42.07
CA GLN A 293 34.45 39.69 40.92
C GLN A 293 35.59 39.95 39.92
N LYS A 294 35.24 40.02 38.62
CA LYS A 294 35.73 41.14 37.77
C LYS A 294 34.80 41.33 36.55
N THR A 295 34.35 42.52 36.48
CA THR A 295 33.60 43.26 35.45
C THR A 295 34.43 43.51 34.19
N ALA A 296 33.77 43.51 33.03
CA ALA A 296 33.88 44.49 31.92
C ALA A 296 33.02 43.98 30.74
N LYS A 297 31.94 44.58 30.42
CA LYS A 297 31.57 45.82 29.64
C LYS A 297 31.81 45.67 28.11
N ARG A 298 30.69 45.88 27.40
CA ARG A 298 30.53 46.56 26.10
C ARG A 298 30.91 45.79 24.82
N ALA A 299 30.14 45.82 23.70
CA ALA A 299 29.29 46.85 23.14
C ALA A 299 28.35 46.29 22.05
N LYS A 300 27.22 46.91 21.88
CA LYS A 300 26.26 46.94 20.74
C LYS A 300 26.97 47.16 19.39
N LYS A 301 26.44 46.52 18.32
CA LYS A 301 26.33 47.18 17.01
C LYS A 301 25.16 46.58 16.20
N GLU A 302 24.14 47.39 16.06
CA GLU A 302 23.13 47.30 15.05
C GLU A 302 23.72 47.60 13.66
N ALA A 303 23.29 46.94 12.64
CA ALA A 303 23.23 47.50 11.30
C ALA A 303 22.15 46.84 10.47
N THR A 304 21.16 47.60 10.21
CA THR A 304 20.08 47.51 9.23
C THR A 304 20.60 47.41 7.79
N ALA A 305 19.98 46.56 6.97
CA ALA A 305 19.89 46.89 5.55
C ALA A 305 18.63 46.26 4.94
N LYS A 306 17.88 47.13 4.35
CA LYS A 306 16.59 47.09 3.70
C LYS A 306 16.58 46.28 2.40
N SER A 307 15.39 45.66 2.14
CA SER A 307 14.59 45.85 0.93
C SER A 307 15.12 45.35 -0.41
N THR A 308 14.41 44.38 -0.98
CA THR A 308 13.63 44.64 -2.21
C THR A 308 12.63 43.50 -2.48
N ALA A 309 11.35 43.86 -2.36
CA ALA A 309 10.23 43.05 -2.83
C ALA A 309 10.11 43.18 -4.35
N LYS A 310 10.03 42.02 -5.07
CA LYS A 310 9.53 42.02 -6.43
C LYS A 310 8.30 41.12 -6.50
N LYS A 311 7.14 41.79 -6.61
CA LYS A 311 5.83 41.20 -6.89
C LYS A 311 5.86 40.44 -8.19
N ALA A 312 5.57 39.13 -8.17
CA ALA A 312 5.09 38.40 -9.33
C ALA A 312 3.60 38.13 -9.16
N LYS A 313 2.80 38.53 -10.15
CA LYS A 313 1.35 38.42 -10.23
C LYS A 313 0.92 36.95 -10.21
N ALA A 314 0.00 36.62 -9.33
CA ALA A 314 -0.77 35.40 -9.36
C ALA A 314 -1.79 35.44 -10.51
N ILE A 315 -1.81 34.36 -11.28
CA ILE A 315 -2.88 34.03 -12.25
C ILE A 315 -3.87 33.17 -11.47
N PRO A 316 -5.17 33.51 -11.46
CA PRO A 316 -6.16 32.68 -10.77
C PRO A 316 -6.45 31.42 -11.58
N VAL A 317 -6.22 30.24 -10.98
CA VAL A 317 -6.73 28.96 -11.47
C VAL A 317 -8.10 28.78 -10.84
N GLN A 318 -9.14 28.69 -11.66
CA GLN A 318 -10.49 28.32 -11.24
C GLN A 318 -10.53 26.86 -10.81
N PRO A 319 -11.26 26.51 -9.75
CA PRO A 319 -11.48 25.12 -9.36
C PRO A 319 -12.48 24.47 -10.32
N VAL A 320 -12.03 23.45 -11.05
CA VAL A 320 -12.87 22.53 -11.80
C VAL A 320 -13.15 21.36 -10.85
N GLY A 321 -14.27 21.39 -10.17
CA GLY A 321 -14.62 20.32 -9.22
C GLY A 321 -16.05 20.34 -8.69
N GLU A 322 -16.72 21.48 -8.70
CA GLU A 322 -18.08 21.58 -8.13
C GLU A 322 -19.22 21.23 -9.12
N GLU A 323 -19.01 21.33 -10.41
CA GLU A 323 -20.06 20.98 -11.41
C GLU A 323 -20.28 19.47 -11.58
N LEU A 324 -19.30 18.63 -11.26
CA LEU A 324 -19.43 17.17 -11.37
C LEU A 324 -20.14 16.52 -10.16
N GLU A 325 -20.10 17.15 -9.00
CA GLU A 325 -20.82 16.63 -7.82
C GLU A 325 -22.32 16.97 -7.84
N GLU A 326 -22.73 18.08 -8.45
CA GLU A 326 -24.15 18.41 -8.65
C GLU A 326 -24.82 17.54 -9.73
N GLU A 327 -24.16 17.24 -10.83
CA GLU A 327 -24.72 16.34 -11.86
C GLU A 327 -24.90 14.89 -11.36
N LEU A 328 -24.00 14.42 -10.46
CA LEU A 328 -24.14 13.09 -9.86
C LEU A 328 -25.23 13.04 -8.79
N ALA A 329 -25.49 14.12 -8.08
CA ALA A 329 -26.56 14.21 -7.09
C ALA A 329 -27.96 14.26 -7.72
N GLU A 330 -28.13 14.93 -8.88
CA GLU A 330 -29.39 14.96 -9.62
C GLU A 330 -29.72 13.62 -10.29
N ALA A 331 -28.73 12.90 -10.80
CA ALA A 331 -28.92 11.59 -11.43
C ALA A 331 -29.33 10.48 -10.43
N VAL A 332 -29.09 10.65 -9.15
CA VAL A 332 -29.50 9.71 -8.07
C VAL A 332 -30.92 10.03 -7.55
N ALA A 333 -31.42 11.25 -7.74
CA ALA A 333 -32.75 11.64 -7.26
C ALA A 333 -33.89 11.32 -8.25
N GLU A 334 -33.60 10.95 -9.51
CA GLU A 334 -34.61 10.62 -10.55
C GLU A 334 -34.75 9.11 -10.81
N LYS A 335 -34.21 8.23 -9.99
CA LYS A 335 -34.45 6.80 -10.03
C LYS A 335 -34.95 6.28 -8.69
#